data_7afd628a6e40ab06542485b7fe119e65
#
_entry.id   7afd628a6e40ab06542485b7fe119e65
#
_cell.length_a   1.000
_cell.length_b   1.000
_cell.length_c   1.000
_cell.angle_alpha   90.00
_cell.angle_beta   90.00
_cell.angle_gamma   90.00
#
_symmetry.space_group_name_H-M   'P 1'
#
loop_
_entity.id
_entity.type
_entity.pdbx_description
1 polymer ?
#
loop_
_entity_poly.entity_id
_entity_poly.type
_entity_poly.pdbx_seq_one_letter_code
_entity_poly.pdbx_strand_id
1 'polypeptide(L)'
;MFGFMLDERLGKWHFWLLIVGFNVTFFPMHFLGVMGMVRRIYTYPDLPGWSQLNAIASLGAAIQAVAVIVFLANLCISSWKNVRAGDNPWDAFTLEWATSSPPPELNFDKLPPIRSERPTFDLNHPEIAAESAR
;
A
#
# COMPACT_ATOMS: atom_id res chain seq x y z
N MET A 1 15.12 -5.56 -0.11
CA MET A 1 15.69 -4.21 -0.17
C MET A 1 16.32 -3.82 1.16
N PHE A 2 15.59 -3.31 2.14
CA PHE A 2 16.20 -2.80 3.37
C PHE A 2 16.18 -3.79 4.54
N GLY A 3 15.40 -4.86 4.47
CA GLY A 3 15.36 -5.95 5.47
C GLY A 3 14.76 -5.58 6.83
N PHE A 4 14.08 -4.43 6.95
CA PHE A 4 13.37 -4.04 8.16
C PHE A 4 11.86 -3.90 7.94
N MET A 5 11.09 -4.11 9.01
CA MET A 5 9.63 -3.94 9.01
C MET A 5 9.24 -2.49 9.26
N LEU A 6 8.22 -2.02 8.56
CA LEU A 6 7.56 -0.75 8.86
C LEU A 6 6.62 -0.92 10.07
N ASP A 7 6.41 0.18 10.81
CA ASP A 7 5.48 0.17 11.94
C ASP A 7 4.02 0.05 11.43
N GLU A 8 3.34 -1.00 11.85
CA GLU A 8 1.98 -1.33 11.44
C GLU A 8 0.95 -0.26 11.83
N ARG A 9 1.13 0.40 12.98
CA ARG A 9 0.19 1.42 13.45
C ARG A 9 0.27 2.66 12.57
N LEU A 10 1.48 3.12 12.29
CA LEU A 10 1.70 4.25 11.37
C LEU A 10 1.28 3.89 9.94
N GLY A 11 1.50 2.64 9.51
CA GLY A 11 1.01 2.12 8.23
C GLY A 11 -0.50 2.21 8.09
N LYS A 12 -1.26 1.83 9.12
CA LYS A 12 -2.72 1.94 9.15
C LYS A 12 -3.20 3.40 9.11
N TRP A 13 -2.55 4.30 9.85
CA TRP A 13 -2.85 5.73 9.79
C TRP A 13 -2.60 6.31 8.41
N HIS A 14 -1.45 6.01 7.80
CA HIS A 14 -1.14 6.42 6.43
C HIS A 14 -2.22 5.92 5.45
N PHE A 15 -2.58 4.65 5.52
CA PHE A 15 -3.57 4.03 4.63
C PHE A 15 -4.93 4.74 4.70
N TRP A 16 -5.48 4.94 5.91
CA TRP A 16 -6.79 5.57 6.06
C TRP A 16 -6.79 7.04 5.66
N LEU A 17 -5.75 7.79 6.05
CA LEU A 17 -5.61 9.19 5.64
C LEU A 17 -5.49 9.30 4.11
N LEU A 18 -4.74 8.41 3.48
CA LEU A 18 -4.56 8.44 2.03
C LEU A 18 -5.88 8.13 1.31
N ILE A 19 -6.61 7.07 1.70
CA ILE A 19 -7.88 6.71 1.08
C ILE A 19 -8.93 7.81 1.26
N VAL A 20 -9.09 8.32 2.48
CA VAL A 20 -10.06 9.39 2.75
C VAL A 20 -9.67 10.64 1.98
N GLY A 21 -8.41 11.07 2.06
CA GLY A 21 -7.92 12.24 1.35
C GLY A 21 -8.07 12.11 -0.16
N PHE A 22 -7.77 10.94 -0.73
CA PHE A 22 -7.94 10.67 -2.16
C PHE A 22 -9.40 10.84 -2.60
N ASN A 23 -10.34 10.21 -1.91
CA ASN A 23 -11.76 10.33 -2.24
C ASN A 23 -12.28 11.77 -2.06
N VAL A 24 -11.91 12.45 -0.97
CA VAL A 24 -12.31 13.85 -0.74
C VAL A 24 -11.72 14.79 -1.78
N THR A 25 -10.53 14.49 -2.33
CA THR A 25 -9.93 15.28 -3.41
C THR A 25 -10.63 15.03 -4.74
N PHE A 26 -10.71 13.78 -5.17
CA PHE A 26 -11.06 13.45 -6.56
C PHE A 26 -12.56 13.30 -6.78
N PHE A 27 -13.33 12.90 -5.78
CA PHE A 27 -14.78 12.74 -5.94
C PHE A 27 -15.50 14.06 -6.28
N PRO A 28 -15.24 15.20 -5.61
CA PRO A 28 -15.79 16.50 -5.99
C PRO A 28 -15.39 16.94 -7.41
N MET A 29 -14.21 16.55 -7.88
CA MET A 29 -13.76 16.91 -9.24
C MET A 29 -14.59 16.26 -10.33
N HIS A 30 -15.22 15.11 -10.09
CA HIS A 30 -16.16 14.50 -11.03
C HIS A 30 -17.40 15.39 -11.21
N PHE A 31 -17.94 15.92 -10.12
CA PHE A 31 -19.07 16.86 -10.19
C PHE A 31 -18.69 18.15 -10.91
N LEU A 32 -17.52 18.71 -10.62
CA LEU A 32 -17.00 19.88 -11.33
C LEU A 32 -16.93 19.63 -12.84
N GLY A 33 -16.45 18.45 -13.25
CA GLY A 33 -16.41 18.05 -14.65
C GLY A 33 -17.80 17.97 -15.32
N VAL A 34 -18.77 17.37 -14.61
CA VAL A 34 -20.17 17.32 -15.08
C VAL A 34 -20.79 18.72 -15.16
N MET A 35 -20.43 19.62 -14.25
CA MET A 35 -20.87 21.02 -14.25
C MET A 35 -20.16 21.88 -15.32
N GLY A 36 -19.29 21.28 -16.16
CA GLY A 36 -18.63 21.95 -17.29
C GLY A 36 -17.28 22.60 -16.98
N MET A 37 -16.68 22.33 -15.80
CA MET A 37 -15.35 22.82 -15.49
C MET A 37 -14.31 22.13 -16.37
N VAL A 38 -13.56 22.92 -17.18
CA VAL A 38 -12.49 22.40 -18.03
C VAL A 38 -11.25 22.02 -17.23
N ARG A 39 -10.50 21.05 -17.73
CA ARG A 39 -9.22 20.64 -17.12
C ARG A 39 -8.13 21.70 -17.26
N ARG A 40 -7.17 21.73 -16.34
CA ARG A 40 -5.93 22.52 -16.41
C ARG A 40 -6.13 24.04 -16.47
N ILE A 41 -7.21 24.53 -15.88
CA ILE A 41 -7.41 25.97 -15.70
C ILE A 41 -6.79 26.42 -14.37
N TYR A 42 -6.13 27.58 -14.39
CA TYR A 42 -5.56 28.15 -13.16
C TYR A 42 -6.53 29.13 -12.47
N THR A 43 -7.52 29.61 -13.19
CA THR A 43 -8.59 30.45 -12.66
C THR A 43 -9.91 30.07 -13.32
N TYR A 44 -11.01 30.29 -12.63
CA TYR A 44 -12.36 29.98 -13.11
C TYR A 44 -13.34 31.07 -12.68
N PRO A 45 -14.44 31.28 -13.43
CA PRO A 45 -15.49 32.22 -13.07
C PRO A 45 -16.19 31.75 -11.79
N ASP A 46 -16.77 32.70 -11.05
CA ASP A 46 -17.55 32.39 -9.85
C ASP A 46 -18.92 31.83 -10.24
N LEU A 47 -18.94 30.54 -10.56
CA LEU A 47 -20.16 29.79 -10.85
C LEU A 47 -20.67 29.08 -9.58
N PRO A 48 -22.01 28.95 -9.42
CA PRO A 48 -22.57 28.30 -8.23
C PRO A 48 -22.01 26.89 -8.02
N GLY A 49 -21.49 26.63 -6.82
CA GLY A 49 -20.95 25.32 -6.40
C GLY A 49 -19.49 25.06 -6.77
N TRP A 50 -18.88 25.78 -7.71
CA TRP A 50 -17.50 25.51 -8.14
C TRP A 50 -16.49 25.81 -7.03
N SER A 51 -16.62 26.96 -6.37
CA SER A 51 -15.72 27.35 -5.29
C SER A 51 -15.79 26.40 -4.09
N GLN A 52 -17.00 25.94 -3.72
CA GLN A 52 -17.19 25.00 -2.63
C GLN A 52 -16.58 23.63 -2.94
N LEU A 53 -16.83 23.08 -4.13
CA LEU A 53 -16.27 21.77 -4.54
C LEU A 53 -14.75 21.82 -4.65
N ASN A 54 -14.18 22.92 -5.16
CA ASN A 54 -12.73 23.10 -5.19
C ASN A 54 -12.13 23.24 -3.77
N ALA A 55 -12.82 23.92 -2.84
CA ALA A 55 -12.40 23.99 -1.44
C ALA A 55 -12.37 22.62 -0.78
N ILE A 56 -13.39 21.77 -1.02
CA ILE A 56 -13.44 20.39 -0.52
C ILE A 56 -12.29 19.57 -1.13
N ALA A 57 -12.06 19.69 -2.44
CA ALA A 57 -10.94 19.01 -3.10
C ALA A 57 -9.59 19.44 -2.52
N SER A 58 -9.41 20.72 -2.22
CA SER A 58 -8.20 21.26 -1.58
C SER A 58 -8.00 20.72 -0.16
N LEU A 59 -9.09 20.58 0.61
CA LEU A 59 -9.05 19.93 1.93
C LEU A 59 -8.59 18.45 1.80
N GLY A 60 -9.12 17.73 0.81
CA GLY A 60 -8.69 16.37 0.52
C GLY A 60 -7.19 16.29 0.21
N ALA A 61 -6.67 17.23 -0.60
CA ALA A 61 -5.25 17.32 -0.90
C ALA A 61 -4.40 17.58 0.35
N ALA A 62 -4.86 18.41 1.27
CA ALA A 62 -4.19 18.63 2.55
C ALA A 62 -4.14 17.36 3.40
N ILE A 63 -5.22 16.58 3.44
CA ILE A 63 -5.26 15.28 4.13
C ILE A 63 -4.25 14.30 3.50
N GLN A 64 -4.15 14.25 2.16
CA GLN A 64 -3.14 13.43 1.48
C GLN A 64 -1.72 13.88 1.81
N ALA A 65 -1.46 15.18 1.90
CA ALA A 65 -0.16 15.68 2.32
C ALA A 65 0.22 15.20 3.74
N VAL A 66 -0.73 15.21 4.67
CA VAL A 66 -0.52 14.63 6.02
C VAL A 66 -0.26 13.13 5.93
N ALA A 67 -0.98 12.39 5.09
CA ALA A 67 -0.74 10.96 4.89
C ALA A 67 0.70 10.69 4.42
N VAL A 68 1.22 11.47 3.48
CA VAL A 68 2.60 11.37 3.00
C VAL A 68 3.60 11.66 4.13
N ILE A 69 3.36 12.68 4.96
CA ILE A 69 4.21 12.98 6.12
C ILE A 69 4.24 11.80 7.10
N VAL A 70 3.08 11.19 7.38
CA VAL A 70 2.99 10.00 8.24
C VAL A 70 3.79 8.83 7.65
N PHE A 71 3.73 8.63 6.33
CA PHE A 71 4.53 7.60 5.65
C PHE A 71 6.04 7.86 5.79
N LEU A 72 6.49 9.08 5.53
CA LEU A 72 7.89 9.44 5.68
C LEU A 72 8.38 9.29 7.13
N ALA A 73 7.56 9.70 8.10
CA ALA A 73 7.84 9.49 9.51
C ALA A 73 7.94 8.00 9.84
N ASN A 74 7.02 7.16 9.33
CA ASN A 74 7.09 5.71 9.50
C ASN A 74 8.40 5.15 8.94
N LEU A 75 8.80 5.56 7.75
CA LEU A 75 10.04 5.12 7.12
C LEU A 75 11.26 5.47 7.97
N CYS A 76 11.35 6.71 8.45
CA CYS A 76 12.45 7.17 9.31
C CYS A 76 12.48 6.42 10.66
N ILE A 77 11.36 6.34 11.35
CA ILE A 77 11.25 5.68 12.66
C ILE A 77 11.58 4.18 12.53
N SER A 78 11.03 3.51 11.53
CA SER A 78 11.27 2.08 11.32
C SER A 78 12.71 1.78 10.90
N SER A 79 13.32 2.65 10.12
CA SER A 79 14.74 2.56 9.77
C SER A 79 15.63 2.67 11.01
N TRP A 80 15.31 3.58 11.95
CA TRP A 80 16.07 3.73 13.19
C TRP A 80 15.87 2.55 14.14
N LYS A 81 14.62 2.07 14.29
CA LYS A 81 14.31 0.89 15.11
C LYS A 81 14.92 -0.39 14.56
N ASN A 82 15.09 -0.47 13.24
CA ASN A 82 15.70 -1.57 12.50
C ASN A 82 15.20 -2.97 12.95
N VAL A 83 13.88 -3.11 13.15
CA VAL A 83 13.27 -4.40 13.44
C VAL A 83 13.36 -5.25 12.19
N ARG A 84 14.16 -6.31 12.21
CA ARG A 84 14.38 -7.16 11.03
C ARG A 84 13.08 -7.83 10.59
N ALA A 85 12.82 -7.76 9.30
CA ALA A 85 11.80 -8.58 8.66
C ALA A 85 12.28 -10.03 8.66
N GLY A 86 11.42 -10.96 9.13
CA GLY A 86 11.63 -12.38 8.86
C GLY A 86 11.41 -12.69 7.38
N ASP A 87 11.71 -13.91 6.97
CA ASP A 87 11.55 -14.31 5.57
C ASP A 87 10.08 -14.31 5.14
N ASN A 88 9.16 -14.66 6.04
CA ASN A 88 7.71 -14.62 5.81
C ASN A 88 6.95 -14.00 7.00
N PRO A 89 6.97 -12.66 7.16
CA PRO A 89 6.43 -11.98 8.34
C PRO A 89 4.89 -12.01 8.43
N TRP A 90 4.19 -12.33 7.34
CA TRP A 90 2.72 -12.39 7.28
C TRP A 90 2.17 -13.80 7.10
N ASP A 91 3.04 -14.83 7.18
CA ASP A 91 2.67 -16.23 6.95
C ASP A 91 1.90 -16.43 5.63
N ALA A 92 2.41 -15.79 4.57
CA ALA A 92 1.82 -15.86 3.24
C ALA A 92 2.22 -17.16 2.54
N PHE A 93 1.40 -17.62 1.57
CA PHE A 93 1.46 -19.00 1.06
C PHE A 93 2.04 -19.13 -0.34
N THR A 94 2.30 -18.00 -1.01
CA THR A 94 2.78 -17.99 -2.39
C THR A 94 4.30 -18.09 -2.48
N LEU A 95 4.81 -18.45 -3.64
CA LEU A 95 6.21 -18.80 -3.86
C LEU A 95 7.20 -17.68 -3.51
N GLU A 96 6.84 -16.45 -3.72
CA GLU A 96 7.68 -15.29 -3.43
C GLU A 96 8.05 -15.14 -1.94
N TRP A 97 7.33 -15.80 -1.05
CA TRP A 97 7.62 -15.83 0.39
C TRP A 97 8.51 -16.99 0.82
N ALA A 98 8.91 -17.84 -0.14
CA ALA A 98 9.81 -18.95 0.12
C ALA A 98 11.30 -18.58 -0.01
N THR A 99 11.62 -17.31 -0.18
CA THR A 99 12.99 -16.79 -0.23
C THR A 99 13.35 -15.99 1.03
N SER A 100 14.65 -15.77 1.22
CA SER A 100 15.14 -14.95 2.35
C SER A 100 14.79 -13.48 2.22
N SER A 101 14.77 -12.74 3.35
CA SER A 101 14.60 -11.30 3.37
C SER A 101 15.89 -10.60 3.89
N PRO A 102 16.58 -9.79 3.05
CA PRO A 102 16.32 -9.45 1.65
C PRO A 102 16.59 -10.62 0.68
N PRO A 103 15.90 -10.67 -0.46
CA PRO A 103 16.10 -11.74 -1.43
C PRO A 103 17.48 -11.64 -2.10
N PRO A 104 18.08 -12.80 -2.51
CA PRO A 104 19.32 -12.81 -3.30
C PRO A 104 19.11 -12.22 -4.70
N GLU A 105 20.20 -11.98 -5.43
CA GLU A 105 20.14 -11.33 -6.76
C GLU A 105 19.24 -12.09 -7.77
N LEU A 106 19.20 -13.41 -7.68
CA LEU A 106 18.36 -14.28 -8.54
C LEU A 106 17.03 -14.66 -7.90
N ASN A 107 16.61 -13.97 -6.83
CA ASN A 107 15.43 -14.22 -6.01
C ASN A 107 15.45 -15.53 -5.21
N PHE A 108 16.04 -16.60 -5.71
CA PHE A 108 16.14 -17.90 -5.04
C PHE A 108 17.53 -18.49 -5.20
N ASP A 109 18.16 -18.91 -4.11
CA ASP A 109 19.38 -19.73 -4.15
C ASP A 109 19.06 -21.16 -4.59
N LYS A 110 17.92 -21.68 -4.12
CA LYS A 110 17.32 -22.96 -4.56
C LYS A 110 15.82 -22.77 -4.69
N LEU A 111 15.28 -23.14 -5.85
CA LEU A 111 13.85 -23.13 -6.06
C LEU A 111 13.21 -24.27 -5.23
N PRO A 112 12.26 -23.99 -4.35
CA PRO A 112 11.56 -25.04 -3.60
C PRO A 112 10.68 -25.88 -4.54
N PRO A 113 10.35 -27.15 -4.17
CA PRO A 113 9.44 -27.97 -4.96
C PRO A 113 8.04 -27.34 -4.99
N ILE A 114 7.57 -27.04 -6.20
CA ILE A 114 6.23 -26.48 -6.43
C ILE A 114 5.27 -27.64 -6.67
N ARG A 115 4.37 -27.90 -5.71
CA ARG A 115 3.38 -29.00 -5.76
C ARG A 115 1.96 -28.48 -5.92
N SER A 116 1.68 -27.25 -5.48
CA SER A 116 0.36 -26.61 -5.52
C SER A 116 0.49 -25.12 -5.86
N GLU A 117 -0.64 -24.42 -5.90
CA GLU A 117 -0.70 -22.96 -6.01
C GLU A 117 -0.21 -22.23 -4.75
N ARG A 118 0.04 -22.95 -3.66
CA ARG A 118 0.49 -22.44 -2.37
C ARG A 118 1.78 -23.12 -1.88
N PRO A 119 2.90 -22.96 -2.60
CA PRO A 119 4.12 -23.73 -2.33
C PRO A 119 4.68 -23.52 -0.92
N THR A 120 4.58 -22.31 -0.37
CA THR A 120 5.07 -22.01 0.99
C THR A 120 4.19 -22.65 2.05
N PHE A 121 2.87 -22.77 1.82
CA PHE A 121 1.98 -23.53 2.69
C PHE A 121 2.36 -25.02 2.70
N ASP A 122 2.61 -25.61 1.52
CA ASP A 122 3.02 -27.03 1.40
C ASP A 122 4.34 -27.31 2.12
N LEU A 123 5.26 -26.35 2.13
CA LEU A 123 6.53 -26.46 2.85
C LEU A 123 6.34 -26.40 4.38
N ASN A 124 5.44 -25.55 4.84
CA ASN A 124 5.16 -25.34 6.27
C ASN A 124 4.26 -26.43 6.86
N HIS A 125 3.42 -27.07 6.01
CA HIS A 125 2.43 -28.09 6.41
C HIS A 125 2.49 -29.33 5.52
N PRO A 126 3.61 -30.08 5.53
CA PRO A 126 3.83 -31.21 4.61
C PRO A 126 2.84 -32.36 4.83
N GLU A 127 2.29 -32.50 6.05
CA GLU A 127 1.27 -33.51 6.40
C GLU A 127 -0.06 -33.22 5.67
N ILE A 128 -0.51 -31.96 5.58
CA ILE A 128 -1.75 -31.56 4.92
C ILE A 128 -1.58 -31.67 3.40
N ALA A 129 -0.42 -31.22 2.89
CA ALA A 129 -0.11 -31.28 1.47
C ALA A 129 -0.06 -32.73 0.94
N ALA A 130 0.40 -33.68 1.76
CA ALA A 130 0.43 -35.10 1.41
C ALA A 130 -0.97 -35.73 1.39
N GLU A 131 -1.91 -35.26 2.22
CA GLU A 131 -3.28 -35.77 2.28
C GLU A 131 -4.11 -35.28 1.09
N SER A 132 -3.91 -34.02 0.67
CA SER A 132 -4.62 -33.41 -0.48
C SER A 132 -4.14 -33.93 -1.84
N ALA A 133 -3.02 -34.65 -1.90
CA ALA A 133 -2.46 -35.26 -3.12
C ALA A 133 -2.93 -36.71 -3.35
N ARG A 134 -3.75 -37.29 -2.46
CA ARG A 134 -4.38 -38.61 -2.56
C ARG A 134 -5.77 -38.53 -3.14
#